data_eb25054799e63d92962b066393d407a2
#
_entry.id   eb25054799e63d92962b066393d407a2
#
_cell.length_a   1.000
_cell.length_b   1.000
_cell.length_c   1.000
_cell.angle_alpha   90.00
_cell.angle_beta   90.00
_cell.angle_gamma   90.00
#
_symmetry.space_group_name_H-M   'P 1'
#
loop_
_entity.id
_entity.type
_entity.pdbx_description
1 polymer ?
#
loop_
_entity_poly.entity_id
_entity_poly.type
_entity_poly.pdbx_seq_one_letter_code
_entity_poly.pdbx_strand_id
1 'polypeptide(L)'
;MDLLEVKSRIAEALVESIFRRARYQIRPFRNNTSPLRFGREDFSPDFRVSSEAAADNTGGEFLVEVKYRPSAYQFVSVENQRGERSIFYMARRQWPNLYFILVTDRPETGRSCFQAIAFGSMRPGEAFRTVDLVELKELRIFQHNIEDHEELIRRIFSLLTGAQS
;
A
#
# COMPACT_ATOMS: atom_id res chain seq x y z
N MET A 1 -0.12 -2.59 -23.16
CA MET A 1 -0.27 -2.52 -21.69
C MET A 1 0.63 -3.55 -21.05
N ASP A 2 1.46 -3.10 -20.17
CA ASP A 2 2.43 -3.90 -19.46
C ASP A 2 1.75 -4.75 -18.37
N LEU A 3 2.20 -5.99 -18.18
CA LEU A 3 1.67 -6.88 -17.15
C LEU A 3 1.82 -6.29 -15.75
N LEU A 4 2.93 -5.61 -15.48
CA LEU A 4 3.14 -4.95 -14.19
C LEU A 4 2.09 -3.87 -13.94
N GLU A 5 1.75 -3.11 -14.96
CA GLU A 5 0.70 -2.10 -14.87
C GLU A 5 -0.66 -2.72 -14.58
N VAL A 6 -1.00 -3.81 -15.26
CA VAL A 6 -2.26 -4.54 -15.00
C VAL A 6 -2.31 -5.04 -13.57
N LYS A 7 -1.23 -5.67 -13.10
CA LYS A 7 -1.16 -6.17 -11.71
C LYS A 7 -1.28 -5.03 -10.70
N SER A 8 -0.67 -3.88 -10.98
CA SER A 8 -0.77 -2.71 -10.11
C SER A 8 -2.20 -2.20 -10.00
N ARG A 9 -2.92 -2.14 -11.11
CA ARG A 9 -4.33 -1.71 -11.10
C ARG A 9 -5.22 -2.70 -10.37
N ILE A 10 -4.98 -3.99 -10.51
CA ILE A 10 -5.71 -5.02 -9.78
C ILE A 10 -5.42 -4.90 -8.28
N ALA A 11 -4.16 -4.68 -7.91
CA ALA A 11 -3.76 -4.48 -6.53
C ALA A 11 -4.48 -3.28 -5.90
N GLU A 12 -4.55 -2.16 -6.61
CA GLU A 12 -5.29 -0.98 -6.16
C GLU A 12 -6.77 -1.30 -5.91
N ALA A 13 -7.40 -2.01 -6.85
CA ALA A 13 -8.81 -2.38 -6.72
C ALA A 13 -9.06 -3.31 -5.54
N LEU A 14 -8.17 -4.26 -5.30
CA LEU A 14 -8.28 -5.18 -4.18
C LEU A 14 -8.11 -4.45 -2.84
N VAL A 15 -7.14 -3.55 -2.74
CA VAL A 15 -6.93 -2.76 -1.53
C VAL A 15 -8.14 -1.86 -1.27
N GLU A 16 -8.67 -1.21 -2.30
CA GLU A 16 -9.90 -0.41 -2.17
C GLU A 16 -11.04 -1.26 -1.60
N SER A 17 -11.23 -2.47 -2.13
CA SER A 17 -12.24 -3.39 -1.66
C SER A 17 -12.04 -3.78 -0.18
N ILE A 18 -10.80 -4.03 0.23
CA ILE A 18 -10.48 -4.36 1.61
C ILE A 18 -10.88 -3.21 2.54
N PHE A 19 -10.50 -1.99 2.20
CA PHE A 19 -10.85 -0.82 3.02
C PHE A 19 -12.36 -0.60 3.09
N ARG A 20 -13.08 -0.80 1.97
CA ARG A 20 -14.54 -0.69 1.97
C ARG A 20 -15.19 -1.74 2.87
N ARG A 21 -14.68 -2.97 2.87
CA ARG A 21 -15.16 -4.02 3.78
C ARG A 21 -14.90 -3.68 5.23
N ALA A 22 -13.82 -2.95 5.51
CA ALA A 22 -13.48 -2.48 6.86
C ALA A 22 -14.23 -1.20 7.24
N ARG A 23 -15.23 -0.81 6.44
CA ARG A 23 -16.12 0.33 6.65
C ARG A 23 -15.45 1.69 6.54
N TYR A 24 -14.52 1.79 5.60
CA TYR A 24 -13.95 3.06 5.22
C TYR A 24 -14.63 3.60 3.97
N GLN A 25 -14.72 4.92 3.89
CA GLN A 25 -15.06 5.61 2.66
C GLN A 25 -13.77 5.94 1.91
N ILE A 26 -13.77 5.69 0.61
CA ILE A 26 -12.59 5.89 -0.22
C ILE A 26 -12.94 6.84 -1.36
N ARG A 27 -12.07 7.83 -1.56
CA ARG A 27 -12.16 8.77 -2.67
C ARG A 27 -10.83 8.82 -3.39
N PRO A 28 -10.83 9.05 -4.71
CA PRO A 28 -9.58 9.29 -5.41
C PRO A 28 -8.85 10.50 -4.81
N PHE A 29 -7.53 10.38 -4.71
CA PHE A 29 -6.72 11.51 -4.29
C PHE A 29 -6.69 12.54 -5.41
N ARG A 30 -7.10 13.76 -5.10
CA ARG A 30 -6.98 14.89 -6.00
C ARG A 30 -6.20 15.96 -5.28
N ASN A 31 -5.04 16.28 -5.82
CA ASN A 31 -4.15 17.27 -5.26
C ASN A 31 -3.93 18.36 -6.29
N ASN A 32 -4.08 19.63 -5.88
CA ASN A 32 -3.77 20.78 -6.72
C ASN A 32 -2.27 21.08 -6.75
N THR A 33 -1.46 20.35 -5.96
CA THR A 33 -0.01 20.49 -5.98
C THR A 33 0.59 19.51 -6.98
N SER A 34 1.75 19.85 -7.51
CA SER A 34 2.47 18.97 -8.41
C SER A 34 2.86 17.69 -7.71
N PRO A 35 2.78 16.52 -8.38
CA PRO A 35 3.26 15.28 -7.80
C PRO A 35 4.75 15.36 -7.50
N LEU A 36 5.19 14.59 -6.50
CA LEU A 36 6.61 14.47 -6.22
C LEU A 36 7.28 13.63 -7.30
N ARG A 37 8.44 14.05 -7.75
CA ARG A 37 9.23 13.29 -8.71
C ARG A 37 10.29 12.47 -8.00
N PHE A 38 10.31 11.17 -8.29
CA PHE A 38 11.34 10.25 -7.85
C PHE A 38 12.01 9.68 -9.11
N GLY A 39 13.08 10.35 -9.54
CA GLY A 39 13.72 9.98 -10.79
C GLY A 39 12.81 10.23 -11.99
N ARG A 40 12.34 9.15 -12.62
CA ARG A 40 11.44 9.21 -13.78
C ARG A 40 9.96 9.06 -13.42
N GLU A 41 9.66 8.76 -12.16
CA GLU A 41 8.28 8.51 -11.72
C GLU A 41 7.75 9.71 -10.94
N ASP A 42 6.54 10.13 -11.28
CA ASP A 42 5.78 11.07 -10.48
C ASP A 42 5.06 10.29 -9.39
N PHE A 43 5.05 10.83 -8.19
CA PHE A 43 4.40 10.20 -7.04
C PHE A 43 3.25 11.06 -6.54
N SER A 44 2.10 10.42 -6.39
CA SER A 44 0.92 11.01 -5.77
C SER A 44 0.13 9.87 -5.13
N PRO A 45 -0.42 10.07 -3.92
CA PRO A 45 -1.23 9.03 -3.30
C PRO A 45 -2.39 8.59 -4.19
N ASP A 46 -2.82 7.33 -4.04
CA ASP A 46 -3.94 6.78 -4.81
C ASP A 46 -5.28 7.20 -4.24
N PHE A 47 -5.43 7.16 -2.91
CA PHE A 47 -6.74 7.33 -2.27
C PHE A 47 -6.70 8.22 -1.04
N ARG A 48 -7.83 8.91 -0.81
CA ARG A 48 -8.19 9.49 0.47
C ARG A 48 -9.12 8.53 1.17
N VAL A 49 -8.86 8.25 2.44
CA VAL A 49 -9.60 7.25 3.21
C VAL A 49 -10.10 7.88 4.51
N SER A 50 -11.38 7.68 4.80
CA SER A 50 -11.98 8.16 6.05
C SER A 50 -12.91 7.08 6.61
N SER A 51 -12.96 6.98 7.93
CA SER A 51 -13.86 6.02 8.59
C SER A 51 -15.31 6.49 8.50
N GLU A 52 -16.23 5.57 8.26
CA GLU A 52 -17.67 5.86 8.32
C GLU A 52 -18.09 6.31 9.74
N ALA A 53 -17.37 5.83 10.75
CA ALA A 53 -17.61 6.24 12.14
C ALA A 53 -17.06 7.63 12.46
N ALA A 54 -16.34 8.26 11.54
CA ALA A 54 -15.73 9.58 11.74
C ALA A 54 -16.73 10.73 11.59
N ALA A 55 -18.02 10.44 11.55
CA ALA A 55 -19.06 11.48 11.64
C ALA A 55 -18.98 12.30 12.93
N ASP A 56 -18.23 11.85 13.91
CA ASP A 56 -18.03 12.52 15.22
C ASP A 56 -16.68 13.21 15.35
N ASN A 57 -16.00 13.57 14.29
CA ASN A 57 -14.78 14.38 14.26
C ASN A 57 -13.54 13.77 14.96
N THR A 58 -13.57 12.50 15.33
CA THR A 58 -12.46 11.84 16.02
C THR A 58 -11.59 10.96 15.12
N GLY A 59 -12.04 10.69 13.90
CA GLY A 59 -11.32 9.88 12.93
C GLY A 59 -10.75 10.76 11.84
N GLY A 60 -9.44 10.96 11.86
CA GLY A 60 -8.77 11.70 10.80
C GLY A 60 -8.88 10.99 9.46
N GLU A 61 -8.87 11.79 8.41
CA GLU A 61 -8.67 11.29 7.06
C GLU A 61 -7.21 10.93 6.90
N PHE A 62 -6.93 9.84 6.19
CA PHE A 62 -5.56 9.48 5.85
C PHE A 62 -5.46 9.14 4.36
N LEU A 63 -4.23 9.04 3.89
CA LEU A 63 -3.94 8.79 2.49
C LEU A 63 -3.34 7.41 2.33
N VAL A 64 -3.60 6.78 1.19
CA VAL A 64 -3.08 5.46 0.87
C VAL A 64 -2.42 5.48 -0.50
N GLU A 65 -1.22 4.94 -0.57
CA GLU A 65 -0.53 4.59 -1.80
C GLU A 65 -0.39 3.08 -1.86
N VAL A 66 -0.80 2.51 -2.98
CA VAL A 66 -0.69 1.07 -3.21
C VAL A 66 0.45 0.80 -4.18
N LYS A 67 1.34 -0.10 -3.80
CA LYS A 67 2.43 -0.54 -4.66
C LYS A 67 2.37 -2.05 -4.80
N TYR A 68 2.29 -2.55 -6.03
CA TYR A 68 2.52 -3.96 -6.31
C TYR A 68 3.99 -4.18 -6.59
N ARG A 69 4.58 -5.17 -5.93
CA ARG A 69 5.94 -5.62 -6.21
C ARG A 69 6.01 -7.14 -6.09
N PRO A 70 6.69 -7.82 -7.01
CA PRO A 70 6.85 -9.28 -6.92
C PRO A 70 7.54 -9.72 -5.63
N SER A 71 8.45 -8.90 -5.12
CA SER A 71 9.10 -9.15 -3.83
C SER A 71 9.05 -7.87 -2.99
N ALA A 72 8.26 -7.91 -1.93
CA ALA A 72 8.20 -6.81 -0.97
C ALA A 72 9.54 -6.60 -0.27
N TYR A 73 10.22 -7.70 0.06
CA TYR A 73 11.53 -7.66 0.71
C TYR A 73 12.57 -6.91 -0.13
N GLN A 74 12.68 -7.26 -1.41
CA GLN A 74 13.64 -6.61 -2.30
C GLN A 74 13.34 -5.13 -2.47
N PHE A 75 12.06 -4.79 -2.63
CA PHE A 75 11.65 -3.40 -2.79
C PHE A 75 12.03 -2.56 -1.57
N VAL A 76 11.71 -3.05 -0.37
CA VAL A 76 12.04 -2.34 0.87
C VAL A 76 13.55 -2.28 1.10
N SER A 77 14.26 -3.36 0.76
CA SER A 77 15.72 -3.41 0.90
C SER A 77 16.41 -2.35 0.04
N VAL A 78 15.98 -2.19 -1.21
CA VAL A 78 16.50 -1.15 -2.10
C VAL A 78 16.19 0.24 -1.55
N GLU A 79 14.97 0.46 -1.07
CA GLU A 79 14.58 1.75 -0.50
C GLU A 79 15.37 2.07 0.77
N ASN A 80 15.66 1.07 1.60
CA ASN A 80 16.49 1.27 2.79
C ASN A 80 17.91 1.71 2.43
N GLN A 81 18.46 1.22 1.32
CA GLN A 81 19.78 1.64 0.84
C GLN A 81 19.82 3.10 0.40
N ARG A 82 18.68 3.65 -0.01
CA ARG A 82 18.58 5.05 -0.43
C ARG A 82 18.57 6.04 0.74
N GLY A 83 18.33 5.56 1.95
CA GLY A 83 18.30 6.39 3.16
C GLY A 83 17.27 7.51 3.06
N GLU A 84 17.71 8.76 3.22
CA GLU A 84 16.82 9.92 3.14
C GLU A 84 16.22 10.16 1.77
N ARG A 85 16.77 9.54 0.73
CA ARG A 85 16.24 9.58 -0.63
C ARG A 85 15.20 8.51 -0.90
N SER A 86 14.85 7.72 0.11
CA SER A 86 13.80 6.72 0.00
C SER A 86 12.47 7.38 -0.33
N ILE A 87 11.71 6.74 -1.23
CA ILE A 87 10.36 7.17 -1.57
C ILE A 87 9.47 7.22 -0.31
N PHE A 88 9.66 6.27 0.61
CA PHE A 88 8.89 6.23 1.85
C PHE A 88 9.13 7.45 2.72
N TYR A 89 10.39 7.82 2.87
CA TYR A 89 10.78 8.94 3.70
C TYR A 89 10.30 10.26 3.11
N MET A 90 10.55 10.47 1.83
CA MET A 90 10.19 11.71 1.13
C MET A 90 8.68 11.89 1.05
N ALA A 91 7.95 10.84 0.72
CA ALA A 91 6.49 10.90 0.61
C ALA A 91 5.83 11.14 1.98
N ARG A 92 6.34 10.51 3.05
CA ARG A 92 5.80 10.69 4.39
C ARG A 92 6.06 12.10 4.93
N ARG A 93 7.14 12.74 4.51
CA ARG A 93 7.38 14.15 4.83
C ARG A 93 6.36 15.06 4.15
N GLN A 94 6.04 14.77 2.89
CA GLN A 94 5.05 15.55 2.15
C GLN A 94 3.64 15.30 2.68
N TRP A 95 3.33 14.06 3.01
CA TRP A 95 2.02 13.64 3.48
C TRP A 95 2.17 12.84 4.78
N PRO A 96 2.15 13.51 5.96
CA PRO A 96 2.41 12.82 7.24
C PRO A 96 1.40 11.72 7.59
N ASN A 97 0.21 11.76 6.98
CA ASN A 97 -0.85 10.78 7.19
C ASN A 97 -0.92 9.71 6.10
N LEU A 98 0.17 9.53 5.34
CA LEU A 98 0.21 8.56 4.23
C LEU A 98 0.57 7.17 4.73
N TYR A 99 -0.15 6.18 4.25
CA TYR A 99 0.18 4.76 4.42
C TYR A 99 0.57 4.16 3.08
N PHE A 100 1.69 3.42 3.06
CA PHE A 100 2.08 2.62 1.92
C PHE A 100 1.61 1.19 2.12
N ILE A 101 0.77 0.72 1.21
CA ILE A 101 0.31 -0.66 1.21
C ILE A 101 1.04 -1.39 0.08
N LEU A 102 1.78 -2.43 0.46
CA LEU A 102 2.51 -3.26 -0.48
C LEU A 102 1.72 -4.52 -0.76
N VAL A 103 1.50 -4.79 -2.03
CA VAL A 103 0.77 -5.97 -2.47
C VAL A 103 1.74 -6.87 -3.23
N THR A 104 1.77 -8.14 -2.86
CA THR A 104 2.59 -9.15 -3.54
C THR A 104 1.78 -10.44 -3.70
N ASP A 105 1.96 -11.13 -4.80
CA ASP A 105 1.32 -12.43 -5.04
C ASP A 105 2.19 -13.59 -4.53
N ARG A 106 3.42 -13.32 -4.11
CA ARG A 106 4.36 -14.31 -3.59
C ARG A 106 4.99 -13.82 -2.28
N PRO A 107 4.17 -13.73 -1.21
CA PRO A 107 4.71 -13.32 0.07
C PRO A 107 5.63 -14.39 0.65
N GLU A 108 6.50 -13.97 1.56
CA GLU A 108 7.30 -14.93 2.32
C GLU A 108 6.37 -15.83 3.14
N THR A 109 6.87 -17.03 3.46
CA THR A 109 6.09 -18.00 4.22
C THR A 109 5.55 -17.41 5.52
N GLY A 110 4.24 -17.55 5.72
CA GLY A 110 3.57 -17.02 6.90
C GLY A 110 3.20 -15.53 6.83
N ARG A 111 3.52 -14.87 5.71
CA ARG A 111 3.19 -13.46 5.52
C ARG A 111 1.98 -13.29 4.59
N SER A 112 1.29 -12.18 4.77
CA SER A 112 0.14 -11.82 3.93
C SER A 112 0.59 -11.28 2.57
N CYS A 113 -0.27 -11.42 1.57
CA CYS A 113 -0.11 -10.73 0.28
C CYS A 113 -0.30 -9.21 0.42
N PHE A 114 -0.94 -8.76 1.49
CA PHE A 114 -1.21 -7.34 1.75
C PHE A 114 -0.42 -6.92 2.98
N GLN A 115 0.58 -6.08 2.74
CA GLN A 115 1.51 -5.62 3.76
C GLN A 115 1.54 -4.10 3.78
N ALA A 116 2.06 -3.52 4.84
CA ALA A 116 2.21 -2.08 4.95
C ALA A 116 3.61 -1.74 5.45
N ILE A 117 4.08 -0.55 5.12
CA ILE A 117 5.33 -0.04 5.64
C ILE A 117 5.10 0.47 7.07
N ALA A 118 5.89 -0.04 8.01
CA ALA A 118 5.90 0.49 9.37
C ALA A 118 6.91 1.64 9.44
N PHE A 119 6.41 2.86 9.71
CA PHE A 119 7.25 4.05 9.66
C PHE A 119 8.07 4.28 10.93
N GLY A 120 7.73 3.65 12.03
CA GLY A 120 8.46 3.82 13.27
C GLY A 120 8.61 5.30 13.66
N SER A 121 9.78 5.68 14.18
CA SER A 121 10.06 7.05 14.60
C SER A 121 10.54 7.96 13.46
N MET A 122 10.77 7.44 12.29
CA MET A 122 11.30 8.18 11.13
C MET A 122 12.67 8.82 11.41
N ARG A 123 13.47 8.23 12.27
CA ARG A 123 14.83 8.74 12.57
C ARG A 123 15.75 8.47 11.38
N PRO A 124 16.66 9.41 11.07
CA PRO A 124 17.66 9.17 10.03
C PRO A 124 18.45 7.89 10.31
N GLY A 125 18.61 7.04 9.28
CA GLY A 125 19.32 5.77 9.40
C GLY A 125 18.47 4.60 9.90
N GLU A 126 17.24 4.84 10.33
CA GLU A 126 16.32 3.77 10.70
C GLU A 126 15.81 3.04 9.44
N ALA A 127 15.91 1.71 9.45
CA ALA A 127 15.45 0.92 8.33
C ALA A 127 13.92 0.74 8.37
N PHE A 128 13.28 0.88 7.21
CA PHE A 128 11.87 0.55 7.07
C PHE A 128 11.69 -0.96 7.04
N ARG A 129 10.54 -1.40 7.54
CA ARG A 129 10.16 -2.80 7.50
C ARG A 129 8.69 -2.91 7.13
N THR A 130 8.29 -4.09 6.65
CA THR A 130 6.89 -4.37 6.38
C THR A 130 6.27 -5.11 7.55
N VAL A 131 4.99 -4.86 7.76
CA VAL A 131 4.13 -5.67 8.62
C VAL A 131 2.93 -6.10 7.79
N ASP A 132 2.27 -7.17 8.17
CA ASP A 132 1.01 -7.52 7.53
C ASP A 132 -0.03 -6.43 7.82
N LEU A 133 -0.87 -6.16 6.84
CA LEU A 133 -1.84 -5.06 6.96
C LEU A 133 -2.70 -5.18 8.21
N VAL A 134 -3.08 -6.40 8.59
CA VAL A 134 -3.89 -6.66 9.79
C VAL A 134 -3.14 -6.36 11.10
N GLU A 135 -1.82 -6.28 11.07
CA GLU A 135 -1.02 -5.95 12.26
C GLU A 135 -1.01 -4.46 12.59
N LEU A 136 -1.40 -3.60 11.63
CA LEU A 136 -1.57 -2.17 11.90
C LEU A 136 -2.91 -1.95 12.58
N LYS A 137 -2.93 -2.02 13.89
CA LYS A 137 -4.16 -1.99 14.70
C LYS A 137 -4.96 -0.70 14.51
N GLU A 138 -4.29 0.39 14.25
CA GLU A 138 -4.94 1.69 14.02
C GLU A 138 -5.84 1.68 12.78
N LEU A 139 -5.56 0.83 11.81
CA LEU A 139 -6.38 0.73 10.60
C LEU A 139 -7.62 -0.13 10.78
N ARG A 140 -7.68 -0.94 11.84
CA ARG A 140 -8.83 -1.81 12.14
C ARG A 140 -9.26 -2.67 10.95
N ILE A 141 -8.28 -3.22 10.26
CA ILE A 141 -8.49 -4.20 9.20
C ILE A 141 -8.23 -5.57 9.79
N PHE A 142 -9.22 -6.44 9.73
CA PHE A 142 -9.16 -7.74 10.36
C PHE A 142 -9.04 -8.85 9.32
N GLN A 143 -8.68 -10.05 9.75
CA GLN A 143 -8.46 -11.18 8.85
C GLN A 143 -9.67 -11.45 7.95
N HIS A 144 -10.89 -11.33 8.50
CA HIS A 144 -12.11 -11.57 7.71
C HIS A 144 -12.32 -10.54 6.59
N ASN A 145 -11.67 -9.37 6.65
CA ASN A 145 -11.72 -8.38 5.57
C ASN A 145 -10.77 -8.72 4.42
N ILE A 146 -9.77 -9.55 4.65
CA ILE A 146 -8.66 -9.79 3.74
C ILE A 146 -8.66 -11.20 3.14
N GLU A 147 -9.13 -12.21 3.88
CA GLU A 147 -8.89 -13.62 3.53
C GLU A 147 -9.36 -14.00 2.12
N ASP A 148 -10.52 -13.50 1.67
CA ASP A 148 -11.01 -13.74 0.31
C ASP A 148 -10.10 -13.08 -0.73
N HIS A 149 -9.52 -11.94 -0.39
CA HIS A 149 -8.63 -11.20 -1.27
C HIS A 149 -7.27 -11.87 -1.40
N GLU A 150 -6.81 -12.54 -0.34
CA GLU A 150 -5.59 -13.35 -0.38
C GLU A 150 -5.68 -14.45 -1.43
N GLU A 151 -6.79 -15.19 -1.42
CA GLU A 151 -7.03 -16.23 -2.40
C GLU A 151 -7.21 -15.65 -3.80
N LEU A 152 -7.98 -14.58 -3.91
CA LEU A 152 -8.31 -13.95 -5.18
C LEU A 152 -7.06 -13.43 -5.89
N ILE A 153 -6.16 -12.75 -5.19
CA ILE A 153 -4.94 -12.23 -5.80
C ILE A 153 -4.06 -13.36 -6.34
N ARG A 154 -3.92 -14.43 -5.60
CA ARG A 154 -3.11 -15.58 -6.04
C ARG A 154 -3.68 -16.20 -7.30
N ARG A 155 -4.98 -16.36 -7.37
CA ARG A 155 -5.65 -16.94 -8.54
C ARG A 155 -5.56 -16.03 -9.76
N ILE A 156 -5.87 -14.75 -9.61
CA ILE A 156 -5.83 -13.80 -10.73
C ILE A 156 -4.40 -13.67 -11.26
N PHE A 157 -3.41 -13.51 -10.38
CA PHE A 157 -2.04 -13.30 -10.80
C PHE A 157 -1.43 -14.54 -11.41
N SER A 158 -1.83 -15.73 -10.95
CA SER A 158 -1.44 -16.99 -11.56
C SER A 158 -1.97 -17.10 -13.00
N LEU A 159 -3.22 -16.72 -13.22
CA LEU A 159 -3.82 -16.73 -14.56
C LEU A 159 -3.11 -15.73 -15.49
N LEU A 160 -2.81 -14.54 -15.01
CA LEU A 160 -2.11 -13.53 -15.80
C LEU A 160 -0.70 -13.99 -16.18
N THR A 161 0.01 -14.63 -15.27
CA THR A 161 1.35 -15.17 -15.52
C THR A 161 1.28 -16.33 -16.50
N GLY A 162 0.30 -17.22 -16.37
CA GLY A 162 0.10 -18.34 -17.27
C GLY A 162 -0.24 -17.93 -18.70
N ALA A 163 -0.95 -16.83 -18.87
CA ALA A 163 -1.36 -16.33 -20.19
C ALA A 163 -0.17 -15.83 -21.03
N GLN A 164 0.98 -15.60 -20.42
CA GLN A 164 2.20 -15.13 -21.11
C GLN A 164 3.18 -16.25 -21.48
N SER A 165 2.93 -17.46 -21.04
CA SER A 165 3.80 -18.61 -21.34
C SER A 165 3.48 -19.28 -22.67
#